data_790cffdd88851814c0ef50afe57b2f27
#
_entry.id   790cffdd88851814c0ef50afe57b2f27
#
_cell.length_a   1.000
_cell.length_b   1.000
_cell.length_c   1.000
_cell.angle_alpha   90.00
_cell.angle_beta   90.00
_cell.angle_gamma   90.00
#
_symmetry.space_group_name_H-M   'P 1'
#
loop_
_entity.id
_entity.type
_entity.pdbx_description
1 polymer ?
#
loop_
_entity_poly.entity_id
_entity_poly.type
_entity_poly.pdbx_seq_one_letter_code
_entity_poly.pdbx_strand_id
1 'polypeptide(L)'
;MLRLLFLILGALGVVDTIAVSAYSNMNFGTILPLILGAPLLLLSIFFKPITAFFRETALGMWIKWLLIAAYAGFFAIVAICSCLIYREGHAKPPAGADALIVLGCGVRGERVSLTLARRLDAALSYLEENPQTIVVV
;
A
#
# COMPACT_ATOMS: atom_id res chain seq x y z
N MET A 1 -26.08 4.16 9.62
CA MET A 1 -24.65 4.53 9.72
C MET A 1 -23.75 3.58 8.92
N LEU A 2 -23.78 2.26 9.14
CA LEU A 2 -22.89 1.29 8.45
C LEU A 2 -22.99 1.34 6.92
N ARG A 3 -24.22 1.43 6.37
CA ARG A 3 -24.44 1.56 4.91
C ARG A 3 -23.75 2.80 4.33
N LEU A 4 -23.81 3.94 5.01
CA LEU A 4 -23.18 5.17 4.57
C LEU A 4 -21.65 5.06 4.61
N LEU A 5 -21.10 4.42 5.64
CA LEU A 5 -19.68 4.14 5.76
C LEU A 5 -19.18 3.29 4.59
N PHE A 6 -19.88 2.20 4.25
CA PHE A 6 -19.55 1.35 3.13
C PHE A 6 -19.63 2.09 1.78
N LEU A 7 -20.62 2.97 1.63
CA LEU A 7 -20.75 3.79 0.42
C LEU A 7 -19.57 4.74 0.27
N ILE A 8 -19.19 5.44 1.34
CA ILE A 8 -18.07 6.40 1.31
C ILE A 8 -16.75 5.66 1.03
N LEU A 9 -16.44 4.61 1.77
CA LEU A 9 -15.20 3.85 1.59
C LEU A 9 -15.12 3.19 0.21
N GLY A 10 -16.24 2.63 -0.26
CA GLY A 10 -16.30 2.03 -1.58
C GLY A 10 -16.15 3.05 -2.71
N ALA A 11 -16.82 4.20 -2.60
CA ALA A 11 -16.70 5.29 -3.57
C ALA A 11 -15.29 5.87 -3.59
N LEU A 12 -14.66 6.06 -2.42
CA LEU A 12 -13.27 6.53 -2.33
C LEU A 12 -12.31 5.57 -3.04
N GLY A 13 -12.46 4.26 -2.86
CA GLY A 13 -11.61 3.27 -3.55
C GLY A 13 -11.75 3.31 -5.07
N VAL A 14 -12.97 3.50 -5.59
CA VAL A 14 -13.22 3.64 -7.03
C VAL A 14 -12.62 4.95 -7.57
N VAL A 15 -12.89 6.07 -6.90
CA VAL A 15 -12.40 7.40 -7.30
C VAL A 15 -10.87 7.44 -7.27
N ASP A 16 -10.25 6.91 -6.23
CA ASP A 16 -8.79 6.83 -6.10
C ASP A 16 -8.18 6.05 -7.27
N THR A 17 -8.71 4.86 -7.57
CA THR A 17 -8.24 4.07 -8.72
C THR A 17 -8.35 4.83 -10.04
N ILE A 18 -9.47 5.50 -10.30
CA ILE A 18 -9.66 6.29 -11.53
C ILE A 18 -8.66 7.46 -11.56
N ALA A 19 -8.54 8.20 -10.47
CA ALA A 19 -7.65 9.35 -10.38
C ALA A 19 -6.18 8.95 -10.57
N VAL A 20 -5.73 7.91 -9.88
CA VAL A 20 -4.32 7.45 -9.97
C VAL A 20 -4.02 6.83 -11.33
N SER A 21 -4.94 6.07 -11.92
CA SER A 21 -4.74 5.46 -13.24
C SER A 21 -4.62 6.49 -14.37
N ALA A 22 -5.15 7.71 -14.19
CA ALA A 22 -4.99 8.79 -15.15
C ALA A 22 -3.55 9.37 -15.20
N TYR A 23 -2.77 9.22 -14.14
CA TYR A 23 -1.42 9.79 -14.02
C TYR A 23 -0.31 8.75 -13.86
N SER A 24 -0.64 7.50 -13.63
CA SER A 24 0.29 6.41 -13.37
C SER A 24 -0.01 5.19 -14.24
N ASN A 25 1.01 4.37 -14.49
CA ASN A 25 0.81 3.08 -15.13
C ASN A 25 -0.02 2.15 -14.24
N MET A 26 -0.96 1.42 -14.84
CA MET A 26 -1.76 0.43 -14.12
C MET A 26 -0.86 -0.68 -13.58
N ASN A 27 -0.90 -0.87 -12.29
CA ASN A 27 -0.22 -1.95 -11.57
C ASN A 27 -1.11 -2.44 -10.42
N PHE A 28 -0.69 -3.48 -9.72
CA PHE A 28 -1.47 -4.04 -8.62
C PHE A 28 -1.81 -2.98 -7.54
N GLY A 29 -0.87 -2.09 -7.21
CA GLY A 29 -1.09 -1.03 -6.22
C GLY A 29 -2.16 -0.02 -6.64
N THR A 30 -2.24 0.33 -7.94
CA THR A 30 -3.25 1.27 -8.45
C THR A 30 -4.66 0.65 -8.53
N ILE A 31 -4.76 -0.68 -8.67
CA ILE A 31 -6.04 -1.40 -8.73
C ILE A 31 -6.53 -1.83 -7.34
N LEU A 32 -5.64 -1.92 -6.37
CA LEU A 32 -5.95 -2.41 -5.03
C LEU A 32 -7.09 -1.65 -4.33
N PRO A 33 -7.17 -0.30 -4.39
CA PRO A 33 -8.30 0.45 -3.82
C PRO A 33 -9.65 0.05 -4.42
N LEU A 34 -9.70 -0.26 -5.71
CA LEU A 34 -10.91 -0.76 -6.38
C LEU A 34 -11.27 -2.16 -5.88
N ILE A 35 -10.29 -3.07 -5.76
CA ILE A 35 -10.52 -4.44 -5.29
C ILE A 35 -11.10 -4.44 -3.87
N LEU A 36 -10.62 -3.55 -3.01
CA LEU A 36 -11.12 -3.40 -1.64
C LEU A 36 -12.43 -2.60 -1.58
N GLY A 37 -12.57 -1.58 -2.41
CA GLY A 37 -13.72 -0.69 -2.41
C GLY A 37 -14.96 -1.26 -3.10
N ALA A 38 -14.80 -1.98 -4.20
CA ALA A 38 -15.94 -2.47 -4.97
C ALA A 38 -16.89 -3.39 -4.18
N PRO A 39 -16.42 -4.35 -3.37
CA PRO A 39 -17.32 -5.15 -2.53
C PRO A 39 -18.09 -4.30 -1.51
N LEU A 40 -17.45 -3.29 -0.92
CA LEU A 40 -18.10 -2.37 0.02
C LEU A 40 -19.16 -1.51 -0.68
N LEU A 41 -18.86 -1.05 -1.89
CA LEU A 41 -19.82 -0.29 -2.71
C LEU A 41 -21.04 -1.14 -3.06
N LEU A 42 -20.84 -2.38 -3.52
CA LEU A 42 -21.91 -3.33 -3.81
C LEU A 42 -22.75 -3.63 -2.55
N LEU A 43 -22.10 -3.85 -1.42
CA LEU A 43 -22.77 -4.01 -0.13
C LEU A 43 -23.62 -2.79 0.24
N SER A 44 -23.17 -1.59 -0.07
CA SER A 44 -23.93 -0.37 0.21
C SER A 44 -25.15 -0.21 -0.71
N ILE A 45 -24.97 -0.45 -2.02
CA ILE A 45 -26.03 -0.31 -3.02
C ILE A 45 -27.12 -1.36 -2.76
N PHE A 46 -26.74 -2.61 -2.62
CA PHE A 46 -27.63 -3.75 -2.42
C PHE A 46 -27.74 -4.17 -0.95
N PHE A 47 -27.72 -3.21 -0.03
CA PHE A 47 -27.61 -3.48 1.40
C PHE A 47 -28.68 -4.44 1.92
N LYS A 48 -29.96 -4.19 1.58
CA LYS A 48 -31.06 -5.04 2.06
C LYS A 48 -31.01 -6.48 1.55
N PRO A 49 -30.92 -6.74 0.21
CA PRO A 49 -30.89 -8.12 -0.28
C PRO A 49 -29.61 -8.87 0.15
N ILE A 50 -28.45 -8.22 0.18
CA ILE A 50 -27.22 -8.90 0.59
C ILE A 50 -27.23 -9.22 2.09
N THR A 51 -27.73 -8.32 2.93
CA THR A 51 -27.84 -8.59 4.38
C THR A 51 -28.88 -9.67 4.68
N ALA A 52 -29.99 -9.73 3.93
CA ALA A 52 -30.95 -10.81 4.04
C ALA A 52 -30.28 -12.15 3.62
N PHE A 53 -29.61 -12.21 2.49
CA PHE A 53 -28.86 -13.39 2.04
C PHE A 53 -27.85 -13.87 3.10
N PHE A 54 -27.10 -12.96 3.71
CA PHE A 54 -26.12 -13.28 4.75
C PHE A 54 -26.74 -13.80 6.06
N ARG A 55 -28.03 -13.51 6.31
CA ARG A 55 -28.74 -13.93 7.52
C ARG A 55 -29.56 -15.19 7.31
N GLU A 56 -30.15 -15.37 6.13
CA GLU A 56 -31.16 -16.39 5.86
C GLU A 56 -30.56 -17.65 5.23
N THR A 57 -29.37 -17.57 4.65
CA THR A 57 -28.74 -18.72 4.00
C THR A 57 -27.45 -19.15 4.70
N ALA A 58 -27.23 -20.46 4.82
CA ALA A 58 -25.98 -21.00 5.35
C ALA A 58 -24.77 -20.56 4.49
N LEU A 59 -24.94 -20.56 3.16
CA LEU A 59 -23.91 -20.11 2.20
C LEU A 59 -23.57 -18.61 2.42
N GLY A 60 -24.59 -17.77 2.60
CA GLY A 60 -24.40 -16.34 2.88
C GLY A 60 -23.65 -16.10 4.17
N MET A 61 -23.90 -16.89 5.21
CA MET A 61 -23.17 -16.81 6.46
C MET A 61 -21.68 -17.16 6.28
N TRP A 62 -21.36 -18.21 5.53
CA TRP A 62 -19.97 -18.57 5.22
C TRP A 62 -19.26 -17.50 4.40
N ILE A 63 -19.92 -16.97 3.37
CA ILE A 63 -19.35 -15.87 2.54
C ILE A 63 -19.11 -14.62 3.38
N LYS A 64 -20.02 -14.25 4.27
CA LYS A 64 -19.83 -13.12 5.18
C LYS A 64 -18.59 -13.28 6.04
N TRP A 65 -18.41 -14.44 6.68
CA TRP A 65 -17.26 -14.69 7.53
C TRP A 65 -15.96 -14.77 6.73
N LEU A 66 -16.00 -15.34 5.52
CA LEU A 66 -14.85 -15.35 4.61
C LEU A 66 -14.42 -13.94 4.22
N LEU A 67 -15.36 -13.05 3.88
CA LEU A 67 -15.07 -11.66 3.57
C LEU A 67 -14.48 -10.93 4.78
N ILE A 68 -15.07 -11.09 5.97
CA ILE A 68 -14.53 -10.49 7.18
C ILE A 68 -13.11 -10.97 7.45
N ALA A 69 -12.86 -12.27 7.34
CA ALA A 69 -11.53 -12.84 7.53
C ALA A 69 -10.51 -12.34 6.48
N ALA A 70 -10.93 -12.21 5.21
CA ALA A 70 -10.09 -11.69 4.14
C ALA A 70 -9.68 -10.24 4.38
N TYR A 71 -10.63 -9.36 4.75
CA TYR A 71 -10.32 -7.97 5.10
C TYR A 71 -9.44 -7.88 6.35
N ALA A 72 -9.77 -8.62 7.40
CA ALA A 72 -8.98 -8.62 8.63
C ALA A 72 -7.54 -9.12 8.39
N GLY A 73 -7.39 -10.21 7.63
CA GLY A 73 -6.08 -10.74 7.24
C GLY A 73 -5.28 -9.75 6.40
N PHE A 74 -5.93 -9.12 5.42
CA PHE A 74 -5.28 -8.09 4.59
C PHE A 74 -4.76 -6.93 5.45
N PHE A 75 -5.60 -6.34 6.30
CA PHE A 75 -5.17 -5.23 7.14
C PHE A 75 -4.14 -5.64 8.19
N ALA A 76 -4.19 -6.88 8.71
CA ALA A 76 -3.16 -7.41 9.60
C ALA A 76 -1.80 -7.50 8.89
N ILE A 77 -1.77 -8.03 7.66
CA ILE A 77 -0.54 -8.10 6.85
C ILE A 77 -0.01 -6.70 6.57
N VAL A 78 -0.87 -5.76 6.15
CA VAL A 78 -0.46 -4.37 5.89
C VAL A 78 0.11 -3.73 7.15
N ALA A 79 -0.50 -3.94 8.32
CA ALA A 79 -0.02 -3.40 9.58
C ALA A 79 1.34 -3.99 9.97
N ILE A 80 1.51 -5.31 9.84
CA ILE A 80 2.78 -5.99 10.13
C ILE A 80 3.89 -5.48 9.19
N CYS A 81 3.63 -5.48 7.88
CA CYS A 81 4.59 -5.00 6.89
C CYS A 81 4.95 -3.52 7.13
N SER A 82 3.97 -2.67 7.42
CA SER A 82 4.21 -1.25 7.72
C SER A 82 5.07 -1.07 8.98
N CYS A 83 4.81 -1.87 10.02
CA CYS A 83 5.61 -1.85 11.24
C CYS A 83 7.06 -2.28 10.98
N LEU A 84 7.26 -3.36 10.20
CA LEU A 84 8.59 -3.83 9.82
C LEU A 84 9.34 -2.79 8.97
N ILE A 85 8.68 -2.22 7.96
CA ILE A 85 9.26 -1.17 7.10
C ILE A 85 9.65 0.05 7.94
N TYR A 86 8.77 0.47 8.86
CA TYR A 86 9.05 1.60 9.74
C TYR A 86 10.27 1.32 10.63
N ARG A 87 10.32 0.14 11.25
CA ARG A 87 11.42 -0.27 12.13
C ARG A 87 12.75 -0.31 11.37
N GLU A 88 12.80 -0.99 10.23
CA GLU A 88 14.03 -1.11 9.43
C GLU A 88 14.44 0.22 8.79
N GLY A 89 13.48 1.03 8.37
CA GLY A 89 13.75 2.35 7.79
C GLY A 89 14.32 3.37 8.80
N HIS A 90 14.19 3.11 10.12
CA HIS A 90 14.77 3.92 11.18
C HIS A 90 15.97 3.25 11.87
N ALA A 91 16.33 2.04 11.44
CA ALA A 91 17.52 1.37 11.93
C ALA A 91 18.78 2.16 11.50
N LYS A 92 19.70 2.36 12.43
CA LYS A 92 20.98 2.97 12.08
C LYS A 92 21.80 1.98 11.24
N PRO A 93 22.35 2.43 10.09
CA PRO A 93 23.21 1.57 9.29
C PRO A 93 24.45 1.18 10.09
N PRO A 94 25.02 -0.01 9.86
CA PRO A 94 26.28 -0.42 10.50
C PRO A 94 27.40 0.55 10.08
N ALA A 95 28.23 0.97 11.04
CA ALA A 95 29.38 1.78 10.74
C ALA A 95 30.47 0.93 10.05
N GLY A 96 31.20 1.53 9.11
CA GLY A 96 32.34 0.89 8.45
C GLY A 96 31.96 -0.24 7.49
N ALA A 97 30.85 -0.12 6.78
CA ALA A 97 30.53 -1.06 5.70
C ALA A 97 31.54 -0.97 4.57
N ASP A 98 31.93 -2.11 3.99
CA ASP A 98 32.89 -2.18 2.88
C ASP A 98 32.36 -1.53 1.62
N ALA A 99 31.05 -1.67 1.35
CA ALA A 99 30.38 -1.10 0.17
C ALA A 99 28.98 -0.58 0.50
N LEU A 100 28.61 0.52 -0.13
CA LEU A 100 27.29 1.12 -0.11
C LEU A 100 26.67 1.03 -1.50
N ILE A 101 25.54 0.32 -1.62
CA ILE A 101 24.81 0.19 -2.89
C ILE A 101 23.63 1.15 -2.89
N VAL A 102 23.64 2.13 -3.81
CA VAL A 102 22.52 3.05 -4.00
C VAL A 102 21.59 2.49 -5.07
N LEU A 103 20.43 2.00 -4.63
CA LEU A 103 19.43 1.48 -5.57
C LEU A 103 18.84 2.62 -6.42
N GLY A 104 18.92 2.46 -7.74
CA GLY A 104 18.34 3.38 -8.70
C GLY A 104 16.82 3.54 -8.55
N CYS A 105 16.28 4.57 -9.15
CA CYS A 105 14.84 4.85 -9.24
C CYS A 105 14.53 5.49 -10.60
N GLY A 106 13.25 5.51 -10.99
CA GLY A 106 12.83 6.11 -12.25
C GLY A 106 13.26 7.57 -12.38
N VAL A 107 13.76 7.93 -13.55
CA VAL A 107 14.14 9.31 -13.92
C VAL A 107 13.07 9.85 -14.87
N ARG A 108 12.65 11.09 -14.72
CA ARG A 108 11.77 11.77 -15.67
C ARG A 108 12.56 12.80 -16.47
N GLY A 109 12.98 12.41 -17.68
CA GLY A 109 13.90 13.23 -18.49
C GLY A 109 15.25 13.39 -17.77
N GLU A 110 15.72 14.63 -17.60
CA GLU A 110 16.98 14.95 -16.90
C GLU A 110 16.81 15.18 -15.39
N ARG A 111 15.58 15.03 -14.86
CA ARG A 111 15.30 15.28 -13.45
C ARG A 111 15.29 13.98 -12.67
N VAL A 112 16.08 13.92 -11.61
CA VAL A 112 16.01 12.84 -10.61
C VAL A 112 14.69 12.85 -9.87
N SER A 113 14.09 11.67 -9.66
CA SER A 113 12.89 11.56 -8.84
C SER A 113 13.20 11.94 -7.39
N LEU A 114 12.19 12.42 -6.65
CA LEU A 114 12.32 12.74 -5.23
C LEU A 114 12.86 11.54 -4.42
N THR A 115 12.45 10.33 -4.80
CA THR A 115 12.91 9.10 -4.15
C THR A 115 14.39 8.86 -4.37
N LEU A 116 14.89 9.10 -5.58
CA LEU A 116 16.33 8.96 -5.88
C LEU A 116 17.13 10.05 -5.17
N ALA A 117 16.67 11.31 -5.18
CA ALA A 117 17.31 12.39 -4.46
C ALA A 117 17.50 12.06 -2.97
N ARG A 118 16.44 11.62 -2.30
CA ARG A 118 16.52 11.23 -0.87
C ARG A 118 17.47 10.06 -0.60
N ARG A 119 17.57 9.09 -1.54
CA ARG A 119 18.54 7.99 -1.41
C ARG A 119 19.97 8.48 -1.54
N LEU A 120 20.22 9.40 -2.48
CA LEU A 120 21.53 10.02 -2.65
C LEU A 120 21.91 10.87 -1.44
N ASP A 121 21.00 11.66 -0.90
CA ASP A 121 21.23 12.46 0.32
C ASP A 121 21.59 11.56 1.52
N ALA A 122 20.85 10.45 1.71
CA ALA A 122 21.14 9.50 2.76
C ALA A 122 22.50 8.79 2.55
N ALA A 123 22.85 8.47 1.31
CA ALA A 123 24.15 7.91 0.97
C ALA A 123 25.29 8.90 1.26
N LEU A 124 25.15 10.16 0.88
CA LEU A 124 26.13 11.20 1.18
C LEU A 124 26.34 11.38 2.69
N SER A 125 25.26 11.47 3.47
CA SER A 125 25.35 11.57 4.91
C SER A 125 26.08 10.38 5.55
N TYR A 126 25.87 9.16 5.03
CA TYR A 126 26.60 7.98 5.50
C TYR A 126 28.08 8.03 5.16
N LEU A 127 28.45 8.51 3.95
CA LEU A 127 29.84 8.60 3.51
C LEU A 127 30.63 9.70 4.23
N GLU A 128 29.98 10.76 4.67
CA GLU A 128 30.61 11.79 5.49
C GLU A 128 31.15 11.19 6.80
N GLU A 129 30.43 10.22 7.36
CA GLU A 129 30.84 9.51 8.58
C GLU A 129 31.77 8.28 8.28
N ASN A 130 31.73 7.75 7.05
CA ASN A 130 32.43 6.53 6.64
C ASN A 130 33.17 6.71 5.29
N PRO A 131 34.22 7.54 5.22
CA PRO A 131 34.87 7.92 3.95
C PRO A 131 35.61 6.78 3.24
N GLN A 132 35.81 5.65 3.87
CA GLN A 132 36.49 4.46 3.28
C GLN A 132 35.51 3.53 2.56
N THR A 133 34.20 3.76 2.65
CA THR A 133 33.18 2.91 2.05
C THR A 133 33.13 3.11 0.53
N ILE A 134 33.18 2.01 -0.23
CA ILE A 134 33.08 2.05 -1.70
C ILE A 134 31.62 2.25 -2.09
N VAL A 135 31.35 3.21 -3.00
CA VAL A 135 29.99 3.48 -3.47
C VAL A 135 29.75 2.78 -4.82
N VAL A 136 28.65 2.05 -4.91
CA VAL A 136 28.15 1.44 -6.13
C VAL A 136 26.80 2.04 -6.46
N VAL A 137 26.64 2.61 -7.65
CA VAL A 137 25.40 3.29 -8.12
C VAL A 137 24.81 2.54 -9.32
#